data_9c6b27e7688e241c88c762a0f2ada09b
#
_entry.id   9c6b27e7688e241c88c762a0f2ada09b
#
_cell.length_a   1.000
_cell.length_b   1.000
_cell.length_c   1.000
_cell.angle_alpha   90.00
_cell.angle_beta   90.00
_cell.angle_gamma   90.00
#
_symmetry.space_group_name_H-M   'P 1'
#
loop_
_entity.id
_entity.type
_entity.pdbx_description
1 polymer ?
#
loop_
_entity_poly.entity_id
_entity_poly.type
_entity_poly.pdbx_seq_one_letter_code
_entity_poly.pdbx_strand_id
1 'polypeptide(L)'
;AAAEMKLTDVKVNYIYGGQFFGDADITAVMDTWYNGGTEVVFACGGGIYTSAVDAAKKVSGAKVIGVDVDQAGVIAKYAAGEGADQATIDGFKALTVTSAMKGLYPATFDTLTDVIVKGNWDNYKGKIQNLGLVSGDDPTLNYVQIPMESTQWKDGAFTQDNYKAMVKEMFDGTLTVSNDITKAAKDFATVITVDDQGKIKG
;
A
#
# COMPACT_ATOMS: atom_id res chain seq x y z
N ALA A 1 2.57 -3.54 -14.57
CA ALA A 1 1.32 -2.73 -14.64
C ALA A 1 1.42 -1.66 -15.72
N ALA A 2 2.30 -0.64 -15.59
CA ALA A 2 2.36 0.46 -16.56
C ALA A 2 2.61 -0.05 -18.01
N ALA A 3 3.53 -1.00 -18.20
CA ALA A 3 3.81 -1.60 -19.50
C ALA A 3 2.58 -2.32 -20.09
N GLU A 4 1.88 -3.12 -19.29
CA GLU A 4 0.68 -3.85 -19.72
C GLU A 4 -0.48 -2.91 -20.04
N MET A 5 -0.64 -1.85 -19.25
CA MET A 5 -1.63 -0.81 -19.50
C MET A 5 -1.21 0.16 -20.62
N LYS A 6 -0.04 -0.03 -21.22
CA LYS A 6 0.54 0.84 -22.27
C LYS A 6 0.65 2.31 -21.84
N LEU A 7 0.89 2.57 -20.57
CA LEU A 7 1.12 3.91 -20.06
C LEU A 7 2.57 4.34 -20.35
N THR A 8 2.76 5.51 -20.93
CA THR A 8 4.09 5.97 -21.41
C THR A 8 4.65 7.15 -20.63
N ASP A 9 3.83 7.80 -19.82
CA ASP A 9 4.14 9.07 -19.13
C ASP A 9 3.96 9.01 -17.61
N VAL A 10 3.95 7.80 -17.04
CA VAL A 10 3.86 7.62 -15.58
C VAL A 10 5.16 8.06 -14.92
N LYS A 11 5.06 8.97 -13.96
CA LYS A 11 6.16 9.45 -13.13
C LYS A 11 5.95 8.99 -11.70
N VAL A 12 7.03 8.61 -11.04
CA VAL A 12 7.04 8.20 -9.63
C VAL A 12 8.07 9.01 -8.88
N ASN A 13 7.63 9.80 -7.92
CA ASN A 13 8.51 10.39 -6.92
C ASN A 13 8.74 9.37 -5.81
N TYR A 14 9.97 9.16 -5.42
CA TYR A 14 10.36 8.27 -4.34
C TYR A 14 11.22 9.01 -3.33
N ILE A 15 10.91 8.85 -2.04
CA ILE A 15 11.74 9.36 -0.95
C ILE A 15 11.62 8.45 0.27
N TYR A 16 12.72 8.26 0.97
CA TYR A 16 12.72 7.51 2.22
C TYR A 16 12.45 8.44 3.40
N GLY A 17 11.35 8.20 4.14
CA GLY A 17 10.93 9.06 5.24
C GLY A 17 11.78 8.96 6.50
N GLY A 18 12.46 7.83 6.73
CA GLY A 18 13.32 7.58 7.88
C GLY A 18 12.59 7.23 9.18
N GLN A 19 11.26 7.14 9.15
CA GLN A 19 10.43 6.85 10.33
C GLN A 19 9.06 6.29 9.94
N PHE A 20 8.26 5.83 10.93
CA PHE A 20 6.94 5.22 10.71
C PHE A 20 5.76 6.12 11.06
N PHE A 21 5.97 7.39 11.32
CA PHE A 21 4.93 8.38 11.64
C PHE A 21 5.13 9.66 10.85
N GLY A 22 4.05 10.43 10.68
CA GLY A 22 4.10 11.71 9.98
C GLY A 22 4.68 12.82 10.86
N ASP A 23 5.26 13.83 10.21
CA ASP A 23 5.70 15.08 10.84
C ASP A 23 5.77 16.22 9.82
N ALA A 24 6.24 17.38 10.28
CA ALA A 24 6.29 18.59 9.45
C ALA A 24 7.20 18.45 8.22
N ASP A 25 8.34 17.76 8.36
CA ASP A 25 9.29 17.61 7.25
C ASP A 25 8.72 16.70 6.17
N ILE A 26 8.11 15.58 6.56
CA ILE A 26 7.44 14.66 5.64
C ILE A 26 6.23 15.36 4.99
N THR A 27 5.44 16.11 5.77
CA THR A 27 4.29 16.86 5.23
C THR A 27 4.74 17.89 4.19
N ALA A 28 5.85 18.60 4.41
CA ALA A 28 6.38 19.57 3.44
C ALA A 28 6.77 18.92 2.10
N VAL A 29 7.33 17.71 2.14
CA VAL A 29 7.61 16.95 0.91
C VAL A 29 6.33 16.55 0.21
N MET A 30 5.33 16.02 0.95
CA MET A 30 4.03 15.64 0.38
C MET A 30 3.28 16.85 -0.20
N ASP A 31 3.34 18.00 0.46
CA ASP A 31 2.81 19.27 -0.06
C ASP A 31 3.48 19.64 -1.41
N THR A 32 4.79 19.50 -1.49
CA THR A 32 5.53 19.77 -2.73
C THR A 32 5.09 18.82 -3.86
N TRP A 33 4.94 17.54 -3.55
CA TRP A 33 4.51 16.55 -4.53
C TRP A 33 3.11 16.82 -5.06
N TYR A 34 2.11 16.99 -4.19
CA TYR A 34 0.74 17.24 -4.63
C TYR A 34 0.60 18.58 -5.38
N ASN A 35 1.27 19.64 -4.92
CA ASN A 35 1.29 20.92 -5.65
C ASN A 35 2.03 20.81 -6.99
N GLY A 36 2.96 19.89 -7.12
CA GLY A 36 3.67 19.55 -8.35
C GLY A 36 2.91 18.63 -9.31
N GLY A 37 1.67 18.25 -8.96
CA GLY A 37 0.80 17.42 -9.81
C GLY A 37 0.83 15.91 -9.49
N THR A 38 1.43 15.49 -8.39
CA THR A 38 1.29 14.09 -7.93
C THR A 38 -0.17 13.82 -7.58
N GLU A 39 -0.76 12.81 -8.18
CA GLU A 39 -2.17 12.47 -7.98
C GLU A 39 -2.38 11.56 -6.77
N VAL A 40 -1.45 10.64 -6.54
CA VAL A 40 -1.57 9.60 -5.49
C VAL A 40 -0.27 9.46 -4.73
N VAL A 41 -0.31 9.46 -3.41
CA VAL A 41 0.84 9.14 -2.54
C VAL A 41 0.62 7.82 -1.83
N PHE A 42 1.56 6.89 -1.99
CA PHE A 42 1.64 5.67 -1.19
C PHE A 42 2.46 5.92 0.07
N ALA A 43 1.78 6.07 1.19
CA ALA A 43 2.38 6.33 2.50
C ALA A 43 2.85 5.01 3.14
N CYS A 44 3.95 4.43 2.61
CA CYS A 44 4.46 3.11 3.02
C CYS A 44 5.21 3.16 4.36
N GLY A 45 4.47 3.30 5.49
CA GLY A 45 5.10 3.38 6.80
C GLY A 45 4.12 3.65 7.94
N GLY A 46 3.23 2.69 8.23
CA GLY A 46 2.35 2.76 9.41
C GLY A 46 1.59 4.09 9.54
N GLY A 47 2.08 4.99 10.38
CA GLY A 47 1.49 6.29 10.67
C GLY A 47 1.91 7.44 9.75
N ILE A 48 2.77 7.21 8.75
CA ILE A 48 3.19 8.26 7.78
C ILE A 48 1.99 8.82 7.00
N TYR A 49 0.90 8.05 6.87
CA TYR A 49 -0.32 8.50 6.21
C TYR A 49 -0.83 9.86 6.72
N THR A 50 -0.58 10.20 7.98
CA THR A 50 -1.02 11.49 8.53
C THR A 50 -0.44 12.67 7.76
N SER A 51 0.86 12.64 7.42
CA SER A 51 1.51 13.65 6.59
C SER A 51 0.96 13.68 5.16
N ALA A 52 0.72 12.50 4.54
CA ALA A 52 0.13 12.42 3.21
C ALA A 52 -1.30 12.98 3.19
N VAL A 53 -2.10 12.70 4.22
CA VAL A 53 -3.46 13.21 4.37
C VAL A 53 -3.49 14.73 4.57
N ASP A 54 -2.62 15.26 5.45
CA ASP A 54 -2.54 16.69 5.71
C ASP A 54 -2.18 17.48 4.44
N ALA A 55 -1.34 16.92 3.59
CA ALA A 55 -1.03 17.50 2.28
C ALA A 55 -2.17 17.30 1.27
N ALA A 56 -2.72 16.09 1.15
CA ALA A 56 -3.76 15.76 0.18
C ALA A 56 -5.04 16.59 0.37
N LYS A 57 -5.42 16.90 1.62
CA LYS A 57 -6.60 17.72 1.94
C LYS A 57 -6.56 19.14 1.32
N LYS A 58 -5.38 19.63 0.97
CA LYS A 58 -5.16 20.96 0.40
C LYS A 58 -5.33 21.01 -1.11
N VAL A 59 -5.35 19.83 -1.78
CA VAL A 59 -5.34 19.73 -3.24
C VAL A 59 -6.53 18.89 -3.71
N SER A 60 -7.36 19.47 -4.56
CA SER A 60 -8.54 18.78 -5.10
C SER A 60 -8.11 17.57 -5.93
N GLY A 61 -8.75 16.42 -5.70
CA GLY A 61 -8.48 15.18 -6.43
C GLY A 61 -7.29 14.37 -5.92
N ALA A 62 -6.48 14.91 -5.00
CA ALA A 62 -5.36 14.18 -4.38
C ALA A 62 -5.85 12.94 -3.64
N LYS A 63 -5.08 11.86 -3.72
CA LYS A 63 -5.40 10.54 -3.17
C LYS A 63 -4.25 9.97 -2.36
N VAL A 64 -4.58 9.02 -1.46
CA VAL A 64 -3.62 8.31 -0.61
C VAL A 64 -3.82 6.81 -0.77
N ILE A 65 -2.73 6.05 -0.72
CA ILE A 65 -2.73 4.59 -0.53
C ILE A 65 -2.23 4.31 0.88
N GLY A 66 -3.02 3.54 1.63
CA GLY A 66 -2.68 3.10 2.99
C GLY A 66 -1.76 1.88 3.02
N VAL A 67 -1.40 1.44 4.23
CA VAL A 67 -0.48 0.32 4.44
C VAL A 67 -0.86 -0.51 5.67
N ASP A 68 -0.37 -1.72 5.75
CA ASP A 68 -0.46 -2.68 6.85
C ASP A 68 -1.86 -3.29 7.06
N VAL A 69 -2.87 -2.46 7.22
CA VAL A 69 -4.29 -2.84 7.37
C VAL A 69 -5.14 -2.01 6.41
N ASP A 70 -6.43 -2.28 6.31
CA ASP A 70 -7.34 -1.36 5.63
C ASP A 70 -7.41 -0.03 6.38
N GLN A 71 -6.73 0.97 5.84
CA GLN A 71 -6.64 2.30 6.45
C GLN A 71 -7.73 3.27 5.98
N ALA A 72 -8.65 2.89 5.10
CA ALA A 72 -9.66 3.80 4.56
C ALA A 72 -10.47 4.49 5.67
N GLY A 73 -10.91 3.74 6.68
CA GLY A 73 -11.65 4.29 7.82
C GLY A 73 -10.82 5.19 8.73
N VAL A 74 -9.58 4.81 9.06
CA VAL A 74 -8.72 5.61 9.94
C VAL A 74 -8.21 6.87 9.24
N ILE A 75 -7.91 6.79 7.94
CA ILE A 75 -7.55 7.95 7.11
C ILE A 75 -8.73 8.92 7.02
N ALA A 76 -9.94 8.44 6.77
CA ALA A 76 -11.13 9.28 6.70
C ALA A 76 -11.41 9.97 8.04
N LYS A 77 -11.31 9.26 9.15
CA LYS A 77 -11.48 9.82 10.50
C LYS A 77 -10.42 10.89 10.81
N TYR A 78 -9.16 10.61 10.49
CA TYR A 78 -8.08 11.57 10.66
C TYR A 78 -8.31 12.82 9.80
N ALA A 79 -8.69 12.65 8.54
CA ALA A 79 -8.95 13.75 7.62
C ALA A 79 -10.12 14.64 8.08
N ALA A 80 -11.16 14.04 8.66
CA ALA A 80 -12.33 14.73 9.19
C ALA A 80 -12.04 15.56 10.45
N GLY A 81 -11.06 15.12 11.24
CA GLY A 81 -10.67 15.77 12.50
C GLY A 81 -11.40 15.21 13.71
N GLU A 82 -10.90 15.59 14.89
CA GLU A 82 -11.47 15.15 16.16
C GLU A 82 -12.89 15.68 16.36
N GLY A 83 -13.80 14.81 16.83
CA GLY A 83 -15.20 15.19 17.08
C GLY A 83 -16.08 15.29 15.82
N ALA A 84 -15.56 14.98 14.61
CA ALA A 84 -16.36 14.97 13.40
C ALA A 84 -17.49 13.94 13.47
N ASP A 85 -18.65 14.29 12.91
CA ASP A 85 -19.78 13.37 12.76
C ASP A 85 -19.53 12.33 11.66
N GLN A 86 -20.35 11.28 11.63
CA GLN A 86 -20.18 10.18 10.69
C GLN A 86 -20.32 10.61 9.22
N ALA A 87 -21.19 11.58 8.92
CA ALA A 87 -21.38 12.07 7.55
C ALA A 87 -20.12 12.78 7.05
N THR A 88 -19.46 13.58 7.90
CA THR A 88 -18.19 14.23 7.60
C THR A 88 -17.10 13.19 7.38
N ILE A 89 -16.98 12.16 8.24
CA ILE A 89 -16.01 11.08 8.08
C ILE A 89 -16.24 10.35 6.74
N ASP A 90 -17.50 10.00 6.43
CA ASP A 90 -17.82 9.29 5.19
C ASP A 90 -17.46 10.11 3.94
N GLY A 91 -17.53 11.44 4.01
CA GLY A 91 -17.08 12.33 2.94
C GLY A 91 -15.58 12.19 2.62
N PHE A 92 -14.75 11.79 3.58
CA PHE A 92 -13.33 11.59 3.38
C PHE A 92 -12.91 10.16 2.96
N LYS A 93 -13.84 9.19 2.94
CA LYS A 93 -13.50 7.82 2.51
C LYS A 93 -12.93 7.77 1.09
N ALA A 94 -13.41 8.64 0.21
CA ALA A 94 -12.91 8.75 -1.16
C ALA A 94 -11.46 9.23 -1.28
N LEU A 95 -10.84 9.69 -0.20
CA LEU A 95 -9.43 10.09 -0.19
C LEU A 95 -8.50 8.88 -0.34
N THR A 96 -8.88 7.70 0.17
CA THR A 96 -8.09 6.48 0.10
C THR A 96 -8.47 5.67 -1.12
N VAL A 97 -7.49 5.37 -1.99
CA VAL A 97 -7.70 4.51 -3.16
C VAL A 97 -7.78 3.05 -2.75
N THR A 98 -6.82 2.61 -1.96
CA THR A 98 -6.69 1.24 -1.43
C THR A 98 -5.67 1.23 -0.29
N SER A 99 -5.38 0.07 0.27
CA SER A 99 -4.30 -0.13 1.25
C SER A 99 -3.50 -1.38 0.89
N ALA A 100 -2.17 -1.27 0.92
CA ALA A 100 -1.30 -2.44 0.82
C ALA A 100 -1.25 -3.16 2.17
N MET A 101 -2.06 -4.19 2.32
CA MET A 101 -2.29 -4.88 3.59
C MET A 101 -1.33 -6.04 3.81
N LYS A 102 -0.96 -6.24 5.06
CA LYS A 102 -0.42 -7.50 5.56
C LYS A 102 -1.58 -8.39 6.01
N GLY A 103 -1.58 -9.64 5.61
CA GLY A 103 -2.55 -10.64 6.07
C GLY A 103 -2.26 -11.05 7.51
N LEU A 104 -2.45 -10.14 8.47
CA LEU A 104 -2.09 -10.35 9.88
C LEU A 104 -2.90 -11.49 10.50
N TYR A 105 -4.19 -11.58 10.15
CA TYR A 105 -5.05 -12.66 10.64
C TYR A 105 -4.56 -14.04 10.15
N PRO A 106 -4.45 -14.32 8.84
CA PRO A 106 -3.98 -15.62 8.39
C PRO A 106 -2.56 -15.91 8.89
N ALA A 107 -1.64 -14.96 8.84
CA ALA A 107 -0.28 -15.17 9.33
C ALA A 107 -0.24 -15.60 10.82
N THR A 108 -1.03 -14.94 11.66
CA THR A 108 -1.12 -15.28 13.09
C THR A 108 -1.81 -16.62 13.32
N PHE A 109 -2.98 -16.80 12.69
CA PHE A 109 -3.79 -18.00 12.84
C PHE A 109 -3.05 -19.26 12.38
N ASP A 110 -2.46 -19.21 11.19
CA ASP A 110 -1.74 -20.35 10.61
C ASP A 110 -0.50 -20.69 11.42
N THR A 111 0.28 -19.69 11.85
CA THR A 111 1.47 -19.89 12.68
C THR A 111 1.11 -20.50 14.04
N LEU A 112 0.09 -19.96 14.72
CA LEU A 112 -0.34 -20.51 16.02
C LEU A 112 -0.92 -21.92 15.87
N THR A 113 -1.68 -22.18 14.83
CA THR A 113 -2.23 -23.50 14.53
C THR A 113 -1.09 -24.50 14.30
N ASP A 114 -0.12 -24.13 13.47
CA ASP A 114 1.01 -25.02 13.17
C ASP A 114 1.87 -25.29 14.40
N VAL A 115 2.18 -24.26 15.18
CA VAL A 115 3.02 -24.37 16.38
C VAL A 115 2.31 -25.06 17.53
N ILE A 116 1.08 -24.61 17.86
CA ILE A 116 0.40 -25.06 19.10
C ILE A 116 -0.37 -26.36 18.85
N VAL A 117 -1.17 -26.40 17.77
CA VAL A 117 -2.07 -27.54 17.52
C VAL A 117 -1.29 -28.72 16.92
N LYS A 118 -0.37 -28.44 15.99
CA LYS A 118 0.40 -29.48 15.29
C LYS A 118 1.77 -29.75 15.91
N GLY A 119 2.22 -28.95 16.88
CA GLY A 119 3.50 -29.12 17.58
C GLY A 119 4.76 -28.81 16.75
N ASN A 120 4.65 -28.08 15.65
CA ASN A 120 5.71 -27.86 14.66
C ASN A 120 6.63 -26.68 15.00
N TRP A 121 6.94 -26.44 16.28
CA TRP A 121 7.80 -25.32 16.73
C TRP A 121 9.16 -25.29 16.02
N ASP A 122 9.74 -26.45 15.74
CA ASP A 122 11.06 -26.56 15.08
C ASP A 122 11.09 -25.99 13.66
N ASN A 123 9.93 -25.84 13.03
CA ASN A 123 9.81 -25.16 11.72
C ASN A 123 10.01 -23.66 11.82
N TYR A 124 9.83 -23.08 13.01
CA TYR A 124 9.79 -21.62 13.24
C TYR A 124 10.98 -21.10 14.05
N LYS A 125 11.42 -21.85 15.06
CA LYS A 125 12.43 -21.35 16.01
C LYS A 125 13.72 -20.92 15.29
N GLY A 126 14.13 -19.67 15.55
CA GLY A 126 15.34 -19.10 14.98
C GLY A 126 15.28 -18.84 13.48
N LYS A 127 14.11 -18.88 12.85
CA LYS A 127 13.93 -18.65 11.42
C LYS A 127 13.17 -17.36 11.15
N ILE A 128 13.55 -16.67 10.08
CA ILE A 128 12.78 -15.59 9.49
C ILE A 128 12.00 -16.19 8.31
N GLN A 129 10.68 -16.01 8.32
CA GLN A 129 9.81 -16.47 7.25
C GLN A 129 9.41 -15.30 6.37
N ASN A 130 9.54 -15.48 5.05
CA ASN A 130 8.98 -14.55 4.06
C ASN A 130 7.60 -15.07 3.66
N LEU A 131 6.57 -14.37 4.12
CA LEU A 131 5.18 -14.72 3.85
C LEU A 131 4.70 -13.95 2.61
N GLY A 132 4.02 -14.64 1.70
CA GLY A 132 3.56 -14.09 0.43
C GLY A 132 2.18 -14.62 0.02
N LEU A 133 2.07 -15.07 -1.21
CA LEU A 133 0.83 -15.65 -1.72
C LEU A 133 0.76 -17.14 -1.38
N VAL A 134 -0.41 -17.57 -0.90
CA VAL A 134 -0.75 -18.97 -0.60
C VAL A 134 -1.95 -19.47 -1.41
N SER A 135 -2.66 -18.55 -2.07
CA SER A 135 -3.81 -18.85 -2.94
C SER A 135 -3.79 -17.96 -4.18
N GLY A 136 -3.97 -18.58 -5.35
CA GLY A 136 -4.20 -17.88 -6.61
C GLY A 136 -5.68 -17.57 -6.86
N ASP A 137 -6.59 -18.31 -6.20
CA ASP A 137 -8.03 -18.21 -6.46
C ASP A 137 -8.74 -17.27 -5.48
N ASP A 138 -8.28 -17.21 -4.23
CA ASP A 138 -8.83 -16.34 -3.20
C ASP A 138 -7.76 -15.40 -2.62
N PRO A 139 -7.73 -14.14 -3.06
CA PRO A 139 -6.76 -13.16 -2.58
C PRO A 139 -6.82 -12.90 -1.06
N THR A 140 -7.98 -13.15 -0.43
CA THR A 140 -8.18 -12.84 1.01
C THR A 140 -7.45 -13.81 1.94
N LEU A 141 -7.00 -14.95 1.42
CA LEU A 141 -6.22 -15.94 2.15
C LEU A 141 -4.72 -15.63 2.18
N ASN A 142 -4.28 -14.69 1.36
CA ASN A 142 -2.86 -14.38 1.21
C ASN A 142 -2.32 -13.52 2.36
N TYR A 143 -1.02 -13.63 2.62
CA TYR A 143 -0.33 -12.81 3.63
C TYR A 143 -0.01 -11.39 3.13
N VAL A 144 -0.21 -11.12 1.83
CA VAL A 144 -0.19 -9.79 1.21
C VAL A 144 -1.49 -9.60 0.44
N GLN A 145 -2.18 -8.50 0.67
CA GLN A 145 -3.55 -8.27 0.21
C GLN A 145 -3.80 -6.79 -0.08
N ILE A 146 -4.93 -6.51 -0.77
CA ILE A 146 -5.60 -5.21 -0.71
C ILE A 146 -7.05 -5.43 -0.25
N PRO A 147 -7.69 -4.44 0.42
CA PRO A 147 -9.06 -4.61 0.90
C PRO A 147 -10.03 -4.67 -0.27
N MET A 148 -10.86 -5.72 -0.30
CA MET A 148 -11.79 -5.93 -1.42
C MET A 148 -12.98 -4.95 -1.37
N GLU A 149 -13.40 -4.51 -0.18
CA GLU A 149 -14.58 -3.66 0.00
C GLU A 149 -14.28 -2.17 -0.10
N SER A 150 -13.17 -1.71 0.47
CA SER A 150 -12.83 -0.28 0.55
C SER A 150 -11.97 0.22 -0.62
N THR A 151 -11.41 -0.67 -1.42
CA THR A 151 -10.66 -0.30 -2.63
C THR A 151 -11.58 0.38 -3.64
N GLN A 152 -11.13 1.49 -4.20
CA GLN A 152 -11.86 2.21 -5.24
C GLN A 152 -11.64 1.52 -6.59
N TRP A 153 -12.44 0.49 -6.87
CA TRP A 153 -12.44 -0.19 -8.16
C TRP A 153 -12.95 0.74 -9.26
N LYS A 154 -12.42 0.59 -10.45
CA LYS A 154 -12.81 1.41 -11.59
C LYS A 154 -13.19 0.55 -12.78
N ASP A 155 -14.48 0.53 -13.09
CA ASP A 155 -15.02 -0.16 -14.25
C ASP A 155 -14.33 0.30 -15.54
N GLY A 156 -14.00 -0.66 -16.40
CA GLY A 156 -13.31 -0.39 -17.66
C GLY A 156 -11.82 -0.07 -17.53
N ALA A 157 -11.27 0.00 -16.29
CA ALA A 157 -9.85 0.23 -16.06
C ALA A 157 -9.23 -0.87 -15.19
N PHE A 158 -9.62 -0.96 -13.91
CA PHE A 158 -9.11 -1.96 -12.98
C PHE A 158 -10.21 -2.40 -12.02
N THR A 159 -10.68 -3.63 -12.19
CA THR A 159 -11.78 -4.22 -11.45
C THR A 159 -11.28 -5.27 -10.43
N GLN A 160 -12.19 -5.76 -9.59
CA GLN A 160 -11.88 -6.90 -8.71
C GLN A 160 -11.41 -8.13 -9.48
N ASP A 161 -12.02 -8.40 -10.65
CA ASP A 161 -11.64 -9.55 -11.48
C ASP A 161 -10.24 -9.37 -12.06
N ASN A 162 -9.86 -8.16 -12.47
CA ASN A 162 -8.48 -7.86 -12.88
C ASN A 162 -7.50 -8.10 -11.74
N TYR A 163 -7.83 -7.69 -10.52
CA TYR A 163 -7.00 -7.94 -9.35
C TYR A 163 -6.86 -9.44 -9.06
N LYS A 164 -7.95 -10.20 -9.09
CA LYS A 164 -7.91 -11.66 -8.89
C LYS A 164 -7.06 -12.34 -9.96
N ALA A 165 -7.22 -11.94 -11.22
CA ALA A 165 -6.41 -12.48 -12.31
C ALA A 165 -4.91 -12.19 -12.10
N MET A 166 -4.56 -10.96 -11.72
CA MET A 166 -3.18 -10.58 -11.41
C MET A 166 -2.61 -11.39 -10.23
N VAL A 167 -3.37 -11.60 -9.16
CA VAL A 167 -2.95 -12.42 -8.02
C VAL A 167 -2.72 -13.87 -8.46
N LYS A 168 -3.57 -14.40 -9.33
CA LYS A 168 -3.38 -15.73 -9.89
C LYS A 168 -2.11 -15.83 -10.71
N GLU A 169 -1.82 -14.87 -11.57
CA GLU A 169 -0.57 -14.83 -12.35
C GLU A 169 0.66 -14.75 -11.45
N MET A 170 0.59 -13.98 -10.37
CA MET A 170 1.67 -13.91 -9.38
C MET A 170 1.84 -15.25 -8.64
N PHE A 171 0.75 -15.92 -8.27
CA PHE A 171 0.77 -17.21 -7.59
C PHE A 171 1.33 -18.31 -8.51
N ASP A 172 0.94 -18.32 -9.78
CA ASP A 172 1.41 -19.26 -10.80
C ASP A 172 2.86 -18.95 -11.26
N GLY A 173 3.44 -17.82 -10.83
CA GLY A 173 4.81 -17.39 -11.17
C GLY A 173 4.98 -16.81 -12.57
N THR A 174 3.89 -16.56 -13.30
CA THR A 174 3.92 -15.91 -14.63
C THR A 174 4.13 -14.40 -14.52
N LEU A 175 3.68 -13.80 -13.42
CA LEU A 175 3.99 -12.43 -13.04
C LEU A 175 4.89 -12.45 -11.79
N THR A 176 6.08 -11.87 -11.87
CA THR A 176 7.03 -11.83 -10.75
C THR A 176 7.26 -10.42 -10.25
N VAL A 177 7.33 -10.28 -8.91
CA VAL A 177 7.69 -9.04 -8.24
C VAL A 177 9.01 -9.24 -7.51
N SER A 178 10.00 -8.40 -7.79
CA SER A 178 11.30 -8.49 -7.13
C SER A 178 11.22 -8.02 -5.68
N ASN A 179 11.90 -8.74 -4.80
CA ASN A 179 12.15 -8.37 -3.40
C ASN A 179 13.62 -7.98 -3.15
N ASP A 180 14.36 -7.67 -4.20
CA ASP A 180 15.76 -7.30 -4.13
C ASP A 180 15.94 -5.88 -3.55
N ILE A 181 16.23 -5.81 -2.26
CA ILE A 181 16.44 -4.55 -1.53
C ILE A 181 17.80 -3.89 -1.82
N THR A 182 18.65 -4.50 -2.64
CA THR A 182 19.96 -3.93 -3.01
C THR A 182 19.88 -3.01 -4.22
N LYS A 183 18.79 -3.07 -4.97
CA LYS A 183 18.53 -2.22 -6.14
C LYS A 183 17.91 -0.89 -5.75
N ALA A 184 18.31 0.16 -6.43
CA ALA A 184 17.63 1.46 -6.31
C ALA A 184 16.25 1.44 -6.97
N ALA A 185 15.33 2.28 -6.51
CA ALA A 185 13.95 2.34 -7.03
C ALA A 185 13.90 2.48 -8.57
N LYS A 186 14.78 3.31 -9.15
CA LYS A 186 14.90 3.51 -10.60
C LYS A 186 15.29 2.25 -11.39
N ASP A 187 15.97 1.30 -10.75
CA ASP A 187 16.47 0.08 -11.43
C ASP A 187 15.35 -0.94 -11.69
N PHE A 188 14.19 -0.75 -11.07
CA PHE A 188 12.99 -1.54 -11.32
C PHE A 188 12.11 -0.93 -12.43
N ALA A 189 12.37 0.31 -12.83
CA ALA A 189 11.57 1.03 -13.81
C ALA A 189 12.01 0.67 -15.23
N THR A 190 11.05 0.24 -16.07
CA THR A 190 11.30 -0.08 -17.49
C THR A 190 10.60 0.90 -18.42
N VAL A 191 9.42 1.40 -18.04
CA VAL A 191 8.57 2.28 -18.88
C VAL A 191 8.07 3.50 -18.11
N ILE A 192 8.50 3.67 -16.86
CA ILE A 192 8.14 4.81 -16.01
C ILE A 192 9.39 5.59 -15.63
N THR A 193 9.23 6.86 -15.32
CA THR A 193 10.31 7.70 -14.79
C THR A 193 10.26 7.67 -13.27
N VAL A 194 11.36 7.36 -12.61
CA VAL A 194 11.50 7.42 -11.16
C VAL A 194 12.43 8.56 -10.79
N ASP A 195 11.93 9.51 -10.01
CA ASP A 195 12.68 10.57 -9.35
C ASP A 195 12.98 10.14 -7.91
N ASP A 196 14.19 9.67 -7.68
CA ASP A 196 14.66 9.25 -6.36
C ASP A 196 15.26 10.46 -5.63
N GLN A 197 14.53 10.97 -4.67
CA GLN A 197 14.88 12.16 -3.90
C GLN A 197 15.66 11.83 -2.61
N GLY A 198 16.08 10.57 -2.45
CA GLY A 198 16.93 10.12 -1.35
C GLY A 198 16.17 9.97 -0.03
N LYS A 199 16.59 10.73 1.00
CA LYS A 199 16.06 10.61 2.37
C LYS A 199 15.62 11.96 2.90
N ILE A 200 14.54 11.96 3.72
CA ILE A 200 14.17 13.12 4.54
C ILE A 200 14.98 13.13 5.84
N LYS A 201 15.11 11.95 6.46
CA LYS A 201 15.82 11.75 7.73
C LYS A 201 16.72 10.52 7.69
N GLY A 202 17.75 10.51 8.49
CA GLY A 202 18.65 9.37 8.69
C GLY A 202 20.07 9.63 8.38
#